data_0698b64ceed7ed33dff990e0a0b37029
#
_entry.id   0698b64ceed7ed33dff990e0a0b37029
#
_cell.length_a   1.000
_cell.length_b   1.000
_cell.length_c   1.000
_cell.angle_alpha   90.00
_cell.angle_beta   90.00
_cell.angle_gamma   90.00
#
_symmetry.space_group_name_H-M   'P 1'
#
loop_
_entity.id
_entity.type
_entity.pdbx_description
1 polymer ?
#
loop_
_entity_poly.entity_id
_entity_poly.type
_entity_poly.pdbx_seq_one_letter_code
_entity_poly.pdbx_strand_id
1 'polypeptide(L)'
;MEERKRRSSSRQSRSAGSARGVRNNSANTDNNNQRKKRKKKPFYMDKRRRMLAILAAVVVLILACIIGFATRRNGSEVLVNGESAGVINTRKITETDITNNVTALIAEQVGTNVQIMDDIKLKCVHVSAKTQAVAPEAMFTKLRDTVAYNIEAYAIAVNGNVIVTLPNQEAANTVLQYLNDKYTPEGVENVSISYSEDVQIVTQFVDTSTVMTVEAAENKITAGETVTATHTVKSGEYLQYIASSYGMTLQEVYELNPKLNSTPNIYVGEELTVRQTKPLINVKATVTTTETETIPKETEYQYDNTKSKSYRKVVQQGSDGTQQVTKETVYINGTLDSENNVSSSTVKEAVKEIVMIGTN
;
A
#
# COMPACT_ATOMS: atom_id res chain seq x y z
N MET A 1 -28.06 -5.91 -19.32
CA MET A 1 -28.50 -7.28 -19.70
C MET A 1 -28.44 -8.07 -18.43
N GLU A 2 -29.58 -8.09 -17.87
CA GLU A 2 -30.52 -9.21 -17.64
C GLU A 2 -30.07 -10.10 -16.48
N GLU A 3 -30.71 -9.92 -15.32
CA GLU A 3 -32.00 -10.47 -14.87
C GLU A 3 -31.97 -11.99 -14.70
N ARG A 4 -32.25 -12.50 -13.50
CA ARG A 4 -33.53 -12.90 -12.91
C ARG A 4 -33.27 -13.62 -11.57
N LYS A 5 -33.88 -13.21 -10.45
CA LYS A 5 -35.26 -13.48 -9.95
C LYS A 5 -35.56 -14.99 -9.81
N ARG A 6 -35.88 -15.45 -8.62
CA ARG A 6 -37.18 -15.55 -7.93
C ARG A 6 -37.13 -16.66 -6.87
N ARG A 7 -37.62 -16.47 -5.74
CA ARG A 7 -38.95 -16.58 -5.06
C ARG A 7 -39.02 -17.83 -4.20
N SER A 8 -39.24 -17.68 -2.88
CA SER A 8 -40.51 -17.59 -2.15
C SER A 8 -41.26 -18.92 -2.06
N SER A 9 -41.68 -19.41 -0.90
CA SER A 9 -42.91 -19.15 -0.22
C SER A 9 -43.13 -20.28 0.83
N SER A 10 -43.37 -20.02 2.15
CA SER A 10 -44.71 -19.90 2.73
C SER A 10 -45.78 -20.91 2.35
N ARG A 11 -46.31 -21.58 3.37
CA ARG A 11 -47.75 -22.01 3.56
C ARG A 11 -47.78 -22.95 4.74
N GLN A 12 -48.38 -22.65 5.92
CA GLN A 12 -49.81 -22.42 6.19
C GLN A 12 -50.77 -23.41 5.51
N SER A 13 -51.46 -24.17 6.32
CA SER A 13 -52.91 -24.51 6.27
C SER A 13 -53.21 -25.53 7.34
N ARG A 14 -54.08 -25.27 8.35
CA ARG A 14 -55.55 -25.31 8.30
C ARG A 14 -56.04 -26.67 7.79
N SER A 15 -56.86 -27.42 8.54
CA SER A 15 -58.27 -27.23 8.87
C SER A 15 -58.75 -28.54 9.54
N ALA A 16 -59.55 -28.56 10.61
CA ALA A 16 -60.99 -28.40 10.61
C ALA A 16 -61.79 -29.57 10.07
N GLY A 17 -62.73 -29.93 10.79
CA GLY A 17 -63.91 -30.72 10.41
C GLY A 17 -64.21 -31.89 11.39
N SER A 18 -65.06 -31.74 12.38
CA SER A 18 -66.50 -31.68 12.29
C SER A 18 -67.11 -33.05 11.90
N ALA A 19 -67.79 -33.64 12.76
CA ALA A 19 -69.24 -33.82 12.75
C ALA A 19 -69.68 -35.05 13.56
N ARG A 20 -70.57 -34.88 14.52
CA ARG A 20 -71.97 -35.32 14.58
C ARG A 20 -72.28 -36.78 14.71
N GLY A 21 -73.10 -36.99 15.70
CA GLY A 21 -74.13 -38.01 15.70
C GLY A 21 -74.31 -38.62 17.11
N VAL A 22 -75.16 -38.17 17.92
CA VAL A 22 -76.57 -38.26 18.07
C VAL A 22 -76.97 -39.54 18.85
N ARG A 23 -77.59 -39.30 20.04
CA ARG A 23 -78.68 -39.99 20.74
C ARG A 23 -78.52 -41.48 21.15
N ASN A 24 -78.75 -41.83 22.37
CA ASN A 24 -80.05 -41.85 23.03
C ASN A 24 -79.93 -42.29 24.48
N ASN A 25 -80.76 -41.68 25.31
CA ASN A 25 -81.58 -42.12 26.42
C ASN A 25 -81.41 -43.51 26.98
N SER A 26 -81.23 -43.63 28.25
CA SER A 26 -82.38 -43.98 29.16
C SER A 26 -81.90 -44.23 30.58
N ALA A 27 -82.56 -43.52 31.46
CA ALA A 27 -83.15 -43.97 32.73
C ALA A 27 -82.31 -44.60 33.86
N ASN A 28 -82.17 -43.80 34.87
CA ASN A 28 -82.65 -44.08 36.22
C ASN A 28 -82.09 -45.27 36.97
N THR A 29 -81.27 -44.99 37.96
CA THR A 29 -81.60 -45.39 39.36
C THR A 29 -80.68 -44.68 40.35
N ASP A 30 -81.33 -44.13 41.32
CA ASP A 30 -80.74 -43.60 42.55
C ASP A 30 -79.78 -44.57 43.20
N ASN A 31 -78.60 -44.11 43.56
CA ASN A 31 -77.91 -44.60 44.73
C ASN A 31 -77.08 -43.53 45.39
N ASN A 32 -77.64 -43.06 46.43
CA ASN A 32 -77.17 -42.13 47.41
C ASN A 32 -75.88 -42.72 48.07
N ASN A 33 -74.72 -42.27 47.70
CA ASN A 33 -73.50 -42.54 48.44
C ASN A 33 -72.77 -41.21 48.75
N GLN A 34 -73.06 -40.68 49.90
CA GLN A 34 -72.39 -39.58 50.57
C GLN A 34 -70.87 -39.94 50.73
N ARG A 35 -70.05 -39.55 49.81
CA ARG A 35 -68.62 -39.51 50.05
C ARG A 35 -68.32 -38.36 50.99
N LYS A 36 -68.13 -38.65 52.27
CA LYS A 36 -67.56 -37.72 53.29
C LYS A 36 -66.25 -37.19 52.77
N LYS A 37 -66.19 -35.89 52.44
CA LYS A 37 -64.94 -35.17 52.19
C LYS A 37 -64.11 -35.26 53.46
N ARG A 38 -63.05 -36.08 53.47
CA ARG A 38 -62.05 -36.11 54.50
C ARG A 38 -61.34 -34.73 54.46
N LYS A 39 -61.66 -33.88 55.41
CA LYS A 39 -60.85 -32.64 55.67
C LYS A 39 -59.46 -33.11 55.99
N LYS A 40 -58.48 -32.79 55.05
CA LYS A 40 -57.07 -32.94 55.36
C LYS A 40 -56.74 -32.11 56.59
N LYS A 41 -56.37 -32.74 57.68
CA LYS A 41 -55.87 -32.06 58.88
C LYS A 41 -54.70 -31.22 58.49
N PRO A 42 -54.59 -29.97 58.89
CA PRO A 42 -53.39 -29.17 58.65
C PRO A 42 -52.23 -29.93 59.32
N PHE A 43 -51.15 -30.16 58.51
CA PHE A 43 -49.93 -30.80 58.98
C PHE A 43 -49.23 -29.83 59.96
N TYR A 44 -49.56 -30.00 61.25
CA TYR A 44 -48.99 -29.20 62.31
C TYR A 44 -47.61 -29.75 62.64
N MET A 45 -46.53 -29.20 61.97
CA MET A 45 -45.19 -29.55 62.30
C MET A 45 -44.89 -29.09 63.74
N ASP A 46 -44.42 -30.02 64.58
CA ASP A 46 -43.92 -29.76 65.92
C ASP A 46 -42.87 -28.63 65.93
N LYS A 47 -42.88 -27.76 66.92
CA LYS A 47 -41.97 -26.58 66.98
C LYS A 47 -40.51 -26.94 66.76
N ARG A 48 -40.06 -28.13 67.28
CA ARG A 48 -38.71 -28.66 67.08
C ARG A 48 -38.46 -29.00 65.60
N ARG A 49 -39.37 -29.61 64.91
CA ARG A 49 -39.23 -29.93 63.45
C ARG A 49 -39.27 -28.66 62.59
N ARG A 50 -40.02 -27.62 62.97
CA ARG A 50 -39.99 -26.31 62.31
C ARG A 50 -38.65 -25.64 62.47
N MET A 51 -38.11 -25.62 63.70
CA MET A 51 -36.77 -25.06 63.96
C MET A 51 -35.67 -25.81 63.17
N LEU A 52 -35.72 -27.15 63.12
CA LEU A 52 -34.77 -27.96 62.37
C LEU A 52 -34.91 -27.72 60.84
N ALA A 53 -36.12 -27.55 60.31
CA ALA A 53 -36.32 -27.24 58.91
C ALA A 53 -35.86 -25.83 58.56
N ILE A 54 -36.01 -24.86 59.43
CA ILE A 54 -35.48 -23.50 59.27
C ILE A 54 -33.96 -23.51 59.35
N LEU A 55 -33.38 -24.22 60.29
CA LEU A 55 -31.89 -24.37 60.39
C LEU A 55 -31.31 -25.03 59.16
N ALA A 56 -31.94 -26.10 58.66
CA ALA A 56 -31.53 -26.75 57.43
C ALA A 56 -31.64 -25.82 56.20
N ALA A 57 -32.69 -25.06 56.09
CA ALA A 57 -32.86 -24.04 55.04
C ALA A 57 -31.80 -22.95 55.10
N VAL A 58 -31.46 -22.47 56.27
CA VAL A 58 -30.37 -21.50 56.51
C VAL A 58 -29.01 -22.08 56.11
N VAL A 59 -28.74 -23.32 56.48
CA VAL A 59 -27.48 -24.01 56.11
C VAL A 59 -27.39 -24.18 54.59
N VAL A 60 -28.52 -24.56 53.91
CA VAL A 60 -28.55 -24.65 52.42
C VAL A 60 -28.34 -23.32 51.78
N LEU A 61 -28.94 -22.23 52.30
CA LEU A 61 -28.73 -20.86 51.82
C LEU A 61 -27.26 -20.40 51.99
N ILE A 62 -26.68 -20.71 53.15
CA ILE A 62 -25.26 -20.38 53.43
C ILE A 62 -24.36 -21.15 52.45
N LEU A 63 -24.61 -22.46 52.26
CA LEU A 63 -23.86 -23.26 51.28
C LEU A 63 -24.04 -22.78 49.86
N ALA A 64 -25.28 -22.40 49.46
CA ALA A 64 -25.53 -21.82 48.13
C ALA A 64 -24.81 -20.47 47.94
N CYS A 65 -24.80 -19.61 49.00
CA CYS A 65 -24.01 -18.37 48.96
C CYS A 65 -22.51 -18.65 48.86
N ILE A 66 -21.98 -19.61 49.61
CA ILE A 66 -20.55 -19.97 49.56
C ILE A 66 -20.21 -20.53 48.17
N ILE A 67 -21.02 -21.42 47.60
CA ILE A 67 -20.83 -21.93 46.25
C ILE A 67 -20.93 -20.81 45.22
N GLY A 68 -21.92 -19.94 45.31
CA GLY A 68 -22.12 -18.79 44.45
C GLY A 68 -20.94 -17.83 44.51
N PHE A 69 -20.36 -17.60 45.70
CA PHE A 69 -19.18 -16.76 45.86
C PHE A 69 -17.91 -17.45 45.32
N ALA A 70 -17.77 -18.76 45.60
CA ALA A 70 -16.61 -19.55 45.14
C ALA A 70 -16.59 -19.77 43.62
N THR A 71 -17.75 -19.71 42.93
CA THR A 71 -17.85 -19.86 41.48
C THR A 71 -17.97 -18.53 40.72
N ARG A 72 -17.96 -17.40 41.46
CA ARG A 72 -18.10 -16.08 40.83
C ARG A 72 -16.89 -15.76 39.98
N ARG A 73 -17.12 -15.56 38.67
CA ARG A 73 -16.09 -15.09 37.74
C ARG A 73 -15.76 -13.64 38.07
N ASN A 74 -14.57 -13.37 38.58
CA ASN A 74 -14.12 -12.08 39.08
C ASN A 74 -12.87 -11.55 38.39
N GLY A 75 -12.33 -12.31 37.42
CA GLY A 75 -11.17 -11.92 36.60
C GLY A 75 -11.35 -12.28 35.14
N SER A 76 -10.37 -11.92 34.35
CA SER A 76 -10.32 -12.16 32.91
C SER A 76 -9.00 -12.84 32.53
N GLU A 77 -9.05 -13.95 31.84
CA GLU A 77 -7.90 -14.58 31.19
C GLU A 77 -7.70 -13.92 29.84
N VAL A 78 -6.50 -13.44 29.59
CA VAL A 78 -6.10 -12.84 28.31
C VAL A 78 -5.53 -13.93 27.42
N LEU A 79 -6.11 -14.04 26.23
CA LEU A 79 -5.69 -14.96 25.20
C LEU A 79 -5.08 -14.16 24.06
N VAL A 80 -3.91 -14.58 23.58
CA VAL A 80 -3.25 -14.04 22.39
C VAL A 80 -3.17 -15.19 21.38
N ASN A 81 -3.82 -15.03 20.24
CA ASN A 81 -3.96 -16.07 19.22
C ASN A 81 -4.52 -17.40 19.77
N GLY A 82 -5.37 -17.32 20.81
CA GLY A 82 -5.97 -18.47 21.49
C GLY A 82 -5.15 -19.09 22.60
N GLU A 83 -3.88 -18.67 22.80
CA GLU A 83 -3.02 -19.09 23.90
C GLU A 83 -3.11 -18.15 25.11
N SER A 84 -3.01 -18.70 26.32
CA SER A 84 -3.14 -17.91 27.54
C SER A 84 -1.89 -17.08 27.81
N ALA A 85 -2.02 -15.76 27.72
CA ALA A 85 -0.98 -14.82 28.13
C ALA A 85 -0.94 -14.62 29.67
N GLY A 86 -2.06 -14.93 30.36
CA GLY A 86 -2.17 -14.81 31.82
C GLY A 86 -3.56 -14.34 32.26
N VAL A 87 -3.71 -14.07 33.55
CA VAL A 87 -5.01 -13.70 34.16
C VAL A 87 -4.91 -12.31 34.78
N ILE A 88 -5.90 -11.47 34.49
CA ILE A 88 -6.08 -10.14 35.10
C ILE A 88 -7.09 -10.25 36.25
N ASN A 89 -6.84 -9.53 37.32
CA ASN A 89 -7.65 -9.55 38.55
C ASN A 89 -8.95 -8.72 38.45
N THR A 90 -9.40 -8.36 37.26
CA THR A 90 -10.62 -7.58 37.02
C THR A 90 -11.39 -8.08 35.80
N ARG A 91 -12.71 -7.78 35.79
CA ARG A 91 -13.60 -7.99 34.64
C ARG A 91 -14.03 -6.69 33.98
N LYS A 92 -13.56 -5.55 34.50
CA LYS A 92 -14.01 -4.22 34.02
C LYS A 92 -13.28 -3.80 32.75
N ILE A 93 -12.25 -4.52 32.36
CA ILE A 93 -11.45 -4.24 31.17
C ILE A 93 -12.04 -4.94 29.95
N THR A 94 -12.00 -4.29 28.80
CA THR A 94 -12.42 -4.85 27.52
C THR A 94 -11.20 -5.24 26.65
N GLU A 95 -11.42 -6.02 25.61
CA GLU A 95 -10.40 -6.36 24.60
C GLU A 95 -9.84 -5.09 23.94
N THR A 96 -10.72 -4.14 23.62
CA THR A 96 -10.34 -2.85 23.06
C THR A 96 -9.46 -2.03 24.00
N ASP A 97 -9.76 -2.02 25.33
CA ASP A 97 -8.92 -1.33 26.30
C ASP A 97 -7.52 -1.92 26.34
N ILE A 98 -7.38 -3.25 26.32
CA ILE A 98 -6.08 -3.92 26.29
C ILE A 98 -5.34 -3.56 25.02
N THR A 99 -5.98 -3.73 23.85
CA THR A 99 -5.38 -3.42 22.55
C THR A 99 -4.91 -1.96 22.52
N ASN A 100 -5.75 -1.00 22.90
CA ASN A 100 -5.39 0.41 22.87
C ASN A 100 -4.21 0.75 23.80
N ASN A 101 -4.21 0.22 25.02
CA ASN A 101 -3.12 0.48 25.97
C ASN A 101 -1.81 -0.17 25.53
N VAL A 102 -1.85 -1.41 25.01
CA VAL A 102 -0.68 -2.08 24.47
C VAL A 102 -0.15 -1.36 23.23
N THR A 103 -1.05 -0.94 22.31
CA THR A 103 -0.70 -0.14 21.14
C THR A 103 0.00 1.17 21.54
N ALA A 104 -0.54 1.89 22.54
CA ALA A 104 0.05 3.13 23.02
C ALA A 104 1.45 2.92 23.62
N LEU A 105 1.64 1.86 24.43
CA LEU A 105 2.94 1.53 25.01
C LEU A 105 3.99 1.16 23.96
N ILE A 106 3.60 0.41 22.92
CA ILE A 106 4.51 0.06 21.81
C ILE A 106 4.82 1.32 21.00
N ALA A 107 3.80 2.13 20.66
CA ALA A 107 3.96 3.36 19.89
C ALA A 107 4.90 4.36 20.57
N GLU A 108 4.80 4.50 21.90
CA GLU A 108 5.75 5.31 22.71
C GLU A 108 7.18 4.78 22.63
N GLN A 109 7.36 3.47 22.65
CA GLN A 109 8.67 2.84 22.58
C GLN A 109 9.34 2.96 21.20
N VAL A 110 8.55 2.79 20.11
CA VAL A 110 9.07 2.80 18.74
C VAL A 110 9.03 4.19 18.07
N GLY A 111 8.31 5.15 18.65
CA GLY A 111 8.22 6.52 18.18
C GLY A 111 7.34 6.72 16.94
N THR A 112 6.49 5.74 16.59
CA THR A 112 5.56 5.81 15.45
C THR A 112 4.28 5.05 15.76
N ASN A 113 3.24 5.24 14.94
CA ASN A 113 2.00 4.47 15.07
C ASN A 113 2.25 2.99 14.84
N VAL A 114 1.50 2.16 15.56
CA VAL A 114 1.61 0.70 15.46
C VAL A 114 0.25 0.04 15.27
N GLN A 115 0.26 -1.11 14.63
CA GLN A 115 -0.89 -1.97 14.46
C GLN A 115 -0.56 -3.35 15.03
N ILE A 116 -1.29 -3.76 16.07
CA ILE A 116 -1.16 -5.11 16.63
C ILE A 116 -1.71 -6.12 15.62
N MET A 117 -0.93 -7.17 15.36
CA MET A 117 -1.26 -8.22 14.41
C MET A 117 -1.91 -9.43 15.09
N ASP A 118 -1.66 -9.60 16.39
CA ASP A 118 -2.18 -10.71 17.18
C ASP A 118 -3.64 -10.49 17.57
N ASP A 119 -4.42 -11.58 17.59
CA ASP A 119 -5.82 -11.59 18.06
C ASP A 119 -5.86 -11.67 19.58
N ILE A 120 -6.25 -10.57 20.25
CA ILE A 120 -6.34 -10.46 21.71
C ILE A 120 -7.78 -10.68 22.11
N LYS A 121 -8.05 -11.70 22.93
CA LYS A 121 -9.37 -12.05 23.45
C LYS A 121 -9.40 -12.19 24.95
N LEU A 122 -10.57 -11.95 25.53
CA LEU A 122 -10.84 -12.07 26.96
C LEU A 122 -11.82 -13.18 27.27
N LYS A 123 -11.45 -14.03 28.24
CA LYS A 123 -12.31 -15.08 28.79
C LYS A 123 -12.52 -14.83 30.29
N CYS A 124 -13.77 -14.72 30.70
CA CYS A 124 -14.10 -14.54 32.12
C CYS A 124 -13.75 -15.79 32.93
N VAL A 125 -12.92 -15.62 33.95
CA VAL A 125 -12.45 -16.70 34.84
C VAL A 125 -12.70 -16.38 36.32
N HIS A 126 -12.65 -17.40 37.17
CA HIS A 126 -12.64 -17.24 38.61
C HIS A 126 -11.18 -17.10 39.10
N VAL A 127 -10.89 -15.98 39.72
CA VAL A 127 -9.59 -15.73 40.38
C VAL A 127 -9.70 -16.14 41.84
N SER A 128 -9.00 -17.19 42.19
CA SER A 128 -8.82 -17.67 43.59
C SER A 128 -7.52 -17.18 44.19
N ALA A 129 -7.32 -17.36 45.48
CA ALA A 129 -6.04 -17.04 46.16
C ALA A 129 -4.83 -17.79 45.58
N LYS A 130 -5.04 -18.91 44.87
CA LYS A 130 -4.01 -19.70 44.19
C LYS A 130 -3.74 -19.25 42.74
N THR A 131 -4.58 -18.43 42.18
CA THR A 131 -4.47 -17.95 40.77
C THR A 131 -3.42 -16.82 40.75
N GLN A 132 -2.40 -16.95 39.93
CA GLN A 132 -1.45 -15.86 39.70
C GLN A 132 -2.08 -14.82 38.78
N ALA A 133 -2.95 -13.98 39.33
CA ALA A 133 -3.57 -12.90 38.60
C ALA A 133 -2.78 -11.61 38.81
N VAL A 134 -2.57 -10.86 37.73
CA VAL A 134 -1.84 -9.58 37.73
C VAL A 134 -2.77 -8.39 37.59
N ALA A 135 -2.29 -7.20 37.90
CA ALA A 135 -2.98 -5.96 37.59
C ALA A 135 -2.99 -5.73 36.05
N PRO A 136 -3.97 -4.98 35.51
CA PRO A 136 -4.05 -4.69 34.08
C PRO A 136 -2.74 -4.11 33.52
N GLU A 137 -2.12 -3.18 34.21
CA GLU A 137 -0.90 -2.47 33.79
C GLU A 137 0.29 -3.43 33.61
N ALA A 138 0.41 -4.40 34.54
CA ALA A 138 1.46 -5.44 34.44
C ALA A 138 1.21 -6.38 33.24
N MET A 139 -0.06 -6.63 32.91
CA MET A 139 -0.42 -7.39 31.71
C MET A 139 -0.10 -6.60 30.43
N PHE A 140 -0.40 -5.30 30.39
CA PHE A 140 -0.06 -4.46 29.24
C PHE A 140 1.44 -4.45 28.98
N THR A 141 2.26 -4.30 30.03
CA THR A 141 3.71 -4.35 29.90
C THR A 141 4.18 -5.71 29.36
N LYS A 142 3.61 -6.81 29.84
CA LYS A 142 3.91 -8.14 29.33
C LYS A 142 3.55 -8.30 27.86
N LEU A 143 2.35 -7.87 27.48
CA LEU A 143 1.87 -7.95 26.10
C LEU A 143 2.69 -7.07 25.16
N ARG A 144 3.09 -5.87 25.57
CA ARG A 144 3.98 -5.00 24.81
C ARG A 144 5.23 -5.74 24.32
N ASP A 145 5.79 -6.59 25.16
CA ASP A 145 7.06 -7.30 24.89
C ASP A 145 6.84 -8.64 24.13
N THR A 146 5.59 -9.06 23.94
CA THR A 146 5.30 -10.40 23.40
C THR A 146 4.40 -10.43 22.16
N VAL A 147 3.57 -9.39 21.93
CA VAL A 147 2.67 -9.36 20.78
C VAL A 147 3.39 -8.97 19.50
N ALA A 148 2.98 -9.57 18.40
CA ALA A 148 3.43 -9.17 17.07
C ALA A 148 2.72 -7.87 16.63
N TYR A 149 3.49 -6.96 16.05
CA TYR A 149 2.96 -5.68 15.57
C TYR A 149 3.69 -5.21 14.32
N ASN A 150 2.99 -4.43 13.51
CA ASN A 150 3.53 -3.66 12.42
C ASN A 150 3.66 -2.19 12.84
N ILE A 151 4.66 -1.50 12.28
CA ILE A 151 4.87 -0.06 12.46
C ILE A 151 4.39 0.71 11.24
N GLU A 152 3.90 1.93 11.44
CA GLU A 152 3.66 2.86 10.34
C GLU A 152 5.00 3.31 9.75
N ALA A 153 5.15 3.12 8.46
CA ALA A 153 6.35 3.45 7.71
C ALA A 153 5.98 4.11 6.37
N TYR A 154 6.96 4.76 5.74
CA TYR A 154 6.80 5.52 4.52
C TYR A 154 7.51 4.79 3.38
N ALA A 155 6.74 4.42 2.37
CA ALA A 155 7.27 3.69 1.23
C ALA A 155 7.35 4.59 0.00
N ILE A 156 8.45 4.49 -0.74
CA ILE A 156 8.54 5.05 -2.09
C ILE A 156 7.94 4.00 -3.03
N ALA A 157 6.83 4.37 -3.67
CA ALA A 157 6.13 3.57 -4.66
C ALA A 157 6.36 4.14 -6.06
N VAL A 158 6.60 3.25 -7.02
CA VAL A 158 6.79 3.59 -8.43
C VAL A 158 5.74 2.85 -9.25
N ASN A 159 4.90 3.59 -9.96
CA ASN A 159 3.76 3.06 -10.71
C ASN A 159 2.87 2.15 -9.84
N GLY A 160 2.66 2.55 -8.57
CA GLY A 160 1.86 1.81 -7.59
C GLY A 160 2.56 0.63 -6.91
N ASN A 161 3.80 0.29 -7.28
CA ASN A 161 4.58 -0.78 -6.66
C ASN A 161 5.55 -0.21 -5.62
N VAL A 162 5.53 -0.74 -4.41
CA VAL A 162 6.47 -0.36 -3.35
C VAL A 162 7.87 -0.85 -3.68
N ILE A 163 8.83 0.07 -3.75
CA ILE A 163 10.23 -0.22 -4.03
C ILE A 163 11.06 -0.32 -2.76
N VAL A 164 10.95 0.68 -1.89
CA VAL A 164 11.65 0.77 -0.61
C VAL A 164 10.71 1.27 0.47
N THR A 165 10.97 0.89 1.72
CA THR A 165 10.20 1.35 2.89
C THR A 165 11.17 1.98 3.90
N LEU A 166 10.84 3.14 4.41
CA LEU A 166 11.67 4.03 5.22
C LEU A 166 10.94 4.38 6.53
N PRO A 167 11.66 4.74 7.59
CA PRO A 167 11.06 4.92 8.91
C PRO A 167 10.13 6.12 9.03
N ASN A 168 10.34 7.15 8.22
CA ASN A 168 9.55 8.40 8.24
C ASN A 168 9.58 9.09 6.87
N GLN A 169 8.71 10.10 6.71
CA GLN A 169 8.59 10.87 5.48
C GLN A 169 9.87 11.65 5.14
N GLU A 170 10.59 12.14 6.15
CA GLU A 170 11.84 12.88 5.96
C GLU A 170 12.90 11.98 5.31
N ALA A 171 13.04 10.74 5.79
CA ALA A 171 13.95 9.76 5.20
C ALA A 171 13.59 9.45 3.73
N ALA A 172 12.28 9.34 3.40
CA ALA A 172 11.83 9.12 2.04
C ALA A 172 12.15 10.34 1.14
N ASN A 173 11.93 11.54 1.63
CA ASN A 173 12.32 12.78 0.92
C ASN A 173 13.83 12.88 0.71
N THR A 174 14.64 12.48 1.71
CA THR A 174 16.11 12.48 1.61
C THR A 174 16.59 11.56 0.48
N VAL A 175 16.00 10.37 0.35
CA VAL A 175 16.32 9.43 -0.75
C VAL A 175 15.97 10.04 -2.11
N LEU A 176 14.79 10.65 -2.26
CA LEU A 176 14.40 11.31 -3.51
C LEU A 176 15.28 12.53 -3.81
N GLN A 177 15.64 13.31 -2.80
CA GLN A 177 16.55 14.45 -2.95
C GLN A 177 17.96 13.98 -3.40
N TYR A 178 18.48 12.92 -2.82
CA TYR A 178 19.76 12.34 -3.25
C TYR A 178 19.74 11.96 -4.74
N LEU A 179 18.64 11.35 -5.23
CA LEU A 179 18.50 11.02 -6.65
C LEU A 179 18.45 12.28 -7.53
N ASN A 180 17.71 13.29 -7.10
CA ASN A 180 17.62 14.57 -7.79
C ASN A 180 18.99 15.23 -7.90
N ASP A 181 19.72 15.33 -6.80
CA ASP A 181 21.05 15.94 -6.75
C ASP A 181 22.04 15.17 -7.61
N LYS A 182 22.00 13.84 -7.56
CA LYS A 182 22.88 12.95 -8.34
C LYS A 182 22.72 13.12 -9.85
N TYR A 183 21.51 13.36 -10.32
CA TYR A 183 21.19 13.37 -11.76
C TYR A 183 20.88 14.77 -12.30
N THR A 184 20.95 15.80 -11.49
CA THR A 184 20.87 17.19 -11.94
C THR A 184 22.20 17.58 -12.60
N PRO A 185 22.21 18.11 -13.85
CA PRO A 185 23.44 18.58 -14.49
C PRO A 185 24.08 19.68 -13.70
N GLU A 186 25.43 19.64 -13.56
CA GLU A 186 26.16 20.65 -12.86
C GLU A 186 26.28 21.96 -13.68
N GLY A 187 26.28 23.10 -13.00
CA GLY A 187 26.56 24.43 -13.60
C GLY A 187 25.40 24.95 -14.47
N VAL A 188 24.22 24.40 -14.39
CA VAL A 188 23.04 24.89 -15.10
C VAL A 188 22.04 25.53 -14.15
N GLU A 189 21.42 26.61 -14.63
CA GLU A 189 20.34 27.32 -13.94
C GLU A 189 18.95 26.91 -14.56
N ASN A 190 17.87 27.22 -13.85
CA ASN A 190 16.50 26.95 -14.31
C ASN A 190 16.22 25.47 -14.66
N VAL A 191 16.61 24.58 -13.74
CA VAL A 191 16.36 23.15 -13.85
C VAL A 191 15.03 22.80 -13.18
N SER A 192 14.16 22.11 -13.91
CA SER A 192 12.94 21.48 -13.39
C SER A 192 13.16 19.98 -13.28
N ILE A 193 12.96 19.41 -12.08
CA ILE A 193 13.10 17.98 -11.84
C ILE A 193 11.73 17.32 -11.79
N SER A 194 11.61 16.19 -12.46
CA SER A 194 10.46 15.29 -12.44
C SER A 194 10.93 13.85 -12.60
N TYR A 195 10.00 12.90 -12.55
CA TYR A 195 10.30 11.49 -12.79
C TYR A 195 9.56 11.02 -14.04
N SER A 196 10.13 10.05 -14.77
CA SER A 196 9.46 9.45 -15.92
C SER A 196 8.31 8.53 -15.50
N GLU A 197 8.43 7.95 -14.30
CA GLU A 197 7.43 7.11 -13.67
C GLU A 197 6.56 7.91 -12.69
N ASP A 198 5.40 7.35 -12.31
CA ASP A 198 4.61 7.88 -11.19
C ASP A 198 5.26 7.49 -9.86
N VAL A 199 6.00 8.43 -9.26
CA VAL A 199 6.72 8.26 -7.99
C VAL A 199 5.95 8.91 -6.86
N GLN A 200 5.55 8.12 -5.87
CA GLN A 200 4.76 8.58 -4.73
C GLN A 200 5.35 8.10 -3.42
N ILE A 201 5.20 8.91 -2.36
CA ILE A 201 5.46 8.49 -0.99
C ILE A 201 4.11 8.10 -0.38
N VAL A 202 3.99 6.84 0.04
CA VAL A 202 2.76 6.30 0.63
C VAL A 202 3.04 5.78 2.04
N THR A 203 2.06 5.90 2.94
CA THR A 203 2.15 5.34 4.29
C THR A 203 1.55 3.93 4.31
N GLN A 204 2.17 3.03 5.05
CA GLN A 204 1.67 1.67 5.25
C GLN A 204 2.17 1.09 6.57
N PHE A 205 1.41 0.12 7.11
CA PHE A 205 1.88 -0.66 8.26
C PHE A 205 2.68 -1.86 7.77
N VAL A 206 3.92 -1.99 8.28
CA VAL A 206 4.87 -3.03 7.84
C VAL A 206 5.58 -3.64 9.02
N ASP A 207 6.12 -4.83 8.82
CA ASP A 207 7.07 -5.44 9.76
C ASP A 207 8.34 -4.60 9.85
N THR A 208 8.85 -4.41 11.05
CA THR A 208 10.05 -3.61 11.33
C THR A 208 11.27 -4.05 10.52
N SER A 209 11.39 -5.35 10.22
CA SER A 209 12.50 -5.91 9.43
C SER A 209 12.51 -5.48 7.98
N THR A 210 11.38 -4.96 7.46
CA THR A 210 11.27 -4.49 6.06
C THR A 210 11.67 -3.03 5.90
N VAL A 211 11.83 -2.30 7.02
CA VAL A 211 12.22 -0.88 7.00
C VAL A 211 13.73 -0.75 6.77
N MET A 212 14.08 0.01 5.75
CA MET A 212 15.47 0.21 5.32
C MET A 212 16.05 1.49 5.89
N THR A 213 17.38 1.55 6.00
CA THR A 213 18.09 2.82 6.20
C THR A 213 18.07 3.64 4.91
N VAL A 214 18.28 4.96 5.02
CA VAL A 214 18.38 5.86 3.85
C VAL A 214 19.44 5.35 2.88
N GLU A 215 20.64 5.04 3.36
CA GLU A 215 21.75 4.53 2.54
C GLU A 215 21.40 3.22 1.81
N ALA A 216 20.74 2.28 2.49
CA ALA A 216 20.33 1.01 1.87
C ALA A 216 19.27 1.24 0.77
N ALA A 217 18.36 2.19 0.98
CA ALA A 217 17.34 2.56 0.00
C ALA A 217 17.97 3.25 -1.22
N GLU A 218 18.88 4.21 -1.02
CA GLU A 218 19.64 4.88 -2.08
C GLU A 218 20.39 3.87 -2.94
N ASN A 219 21.11 2.95 -2.29
CA ASN A 219 21.85 1.89 -2.97
C ASN A 219 20.91 0.98 -3.79
N LYS A 220 19.77 0.56 -3.22
CA LYS A 220 18.80 -0.29 -3.91
C LYS A 220 18.23 0.40 -5.14
N ILE A 221 17.79 1.66 -5.03
CA ILE A 221 17.20 2.40 -6.14
C ILE A 221 18.25 2.67 -7.23
N THR A 222 19.48 3.01 -6.83
CA THR A 222 20.57 3.28 -7.75
C THR A 222 21.08 2.03 -8.48
N ALA A 223 21.15 0.90 -7.77
CA ALA A 223 21.51 -0.39 -8.37
C ALA A 223 20.50 -0.85 -9.45
N GLY A 224 19.24 -0.40 -9.32
CA GLY A 224 18.20 -0.77 -10.26
C GLY A 224 17.75 -2.22 -10.16
N GLU A 225 17.01 -2.65 -11.16
CA GLU A 225 16.52 -4.04 -11.31
C GLU A 225 17.15 -4.69 -12.54
N THR A 226 17.60 -5.92 -12.39
CA THR A 226 18.09 -6.72 -13.52
C THR A 226 16.89 -7.38 -14.20
N VAL A 227 16.61 -6.95 -15.42
CA VAL A 227 15.55 -7.50 -16.27
C VAL A 227 16.12 -8.19 -17.49
N THR A 228 15.36 -9.11 -18.05
CA THR A 228 15.67 -9.67 -19.37
C THR A 228 15.20 -8.68 -20.44
N ALA A 229 16.07 -8.42 -21.42
CA ALA A 229 15.81 -7.59 -22.59
C ALA A 229 16.17 -8.33 -23.87
N THR A 230 15.66 -7.87 -25.00
CA THR A 230 16.02 -8.39 -26.32
C THR A 230 17.01 -7.45 -26.98
N HIS A 231 18.16 -7.97 -27.38
CA HIS A 231 19.14 -7.30 -28.22
C HIS A 231 19.04 -7.80 -29.65
N THR A 232 18.84 -6.91 -30.61
CA THR A 232 18.90 -7.25 -32.03
C THR A 232 20.31 -7.05 -32.56
N VAL A 233 20.93 -8.11 -33.03
CA VAL A 233 22.32 -8.11 -33.50
C VAL A 233 22.50 -7.17 -34.70
N LYS A 234 23.46 -6.26 -34.61
CA LYS A 234 23.81 -5.29 -35.64
C LYS A 234 25.02 -5.73 -36.42
N SER A 235 25.22 -5.15 -37.62
CA SER A 235 26.39 -5.39 -38.44
C SER A 235 27.68 -5.05 -37.70
N GLY A 236 28.62 -6.00 -37.67
CA GLY A 236 29.93 -5.87 -37.02
C GLY A 236 29.95 -6.24 -35.54
N GLU A 237 28.82 -6.63 -34.95
CA GLU A 237 28.78 -7.12 -33.59
C GLU A 237 29.17 -8.59 -33.50
N TYR A 238 29.81 -8.97 -32.42
CA TYR A 238 30.12 -10.35 -32.06
C TYR A 238 29.73 -10.64 -30.62
N LEU A 239 29.47 -11.88 -30.30
CA LEU A 239 28.81 -12.30 -29.07
C LEU A 239 29.53 -11.81 -27.80
N GLN A 240 30.90 -11.83 -27.80
CA GLN A 240 31.67 -11.31 -26.67
C GLN A 240 31.46 -9.81 -26.46
N TYR A 241 31.37 -9.03 -27.55
CA TYR A 241 31.08 -7.59 -27.47
C TYR A 241 29.68 -7.31 -26.91
N ILE A 242 28.67 -8.04 -27.43
CA ILE A 242 27.31 -7.94 -26.93
C ILE A 242 27.27 -8.31 -25.44
N ALA A 243 27.86 -9.43 -25.01
CA ALA A 243 27.92 -9.83 -23.61
C ALA A 243 28.54 -8.71 -22.76
N SER A 244 29.69 -8.18 -23.16
CA SER A 244 30.38 -7.13 -22.41
C SER A 244 29.59 -5.82 -22.32
N SER A 245 28.86 -5.46 -23.37
CA SER A 245 28.02 -4.22 -23.37
C SER A 245 26.85 -4.27 -22.39
N TYR A 246 26.42 -5.47 -22.02
CA TYR A 246 25.40 -5.70 -21.00
C TYR A 246 25.98 -6.14 -19.64
N GLY A 247 27.32 -6.11 -19.47
CA GLY A 247 27.99 -6.53 -18.25
C GLY A 247 27.85 -8.03 -17.98
N MET A 248 27.60 -8.83 -19.01
CA MET A 248 27.42 -10.28 -18.95
C MET A 248 28.67 -11.05 -19.35
N THR A 249 28.79 -12.23 -18.82
CA THR A 249 29.73 -13.23 -19.33
C THR A 249 29.13 -13.95 -20.54
N LEU A 250 29.98 -14.52 -21.40
CA LEU A 250 29.50 -15.35 -22.51
C LEU A 250 28.65 -16.54 -22.04
N GLN A 251 29.01 -17.13 -20.91
CA GLN A 251 28.26 -18.23 -20.32
C GLN A 251 26.83 -17.83 -19.99
N GLU A 252 26.63 -16.66 -19.36
CA GLU A 252 25.28 -16.14 -19.05
C GLU A 252 24.46 -15.85 -20.31
N VAL A 253 25.12 -15.36 -21.40
CA VAL A 253 24.45 -15.20 -22.71
C VAL A 253 24.02 -16.54 -23.27
N TYR A 254 24.85 -17.58 -23.19
CA TYR A 254 24.48 -18.94 -23.63
C TYR A 254 23.34 -19.52 -22.79
N GLU A 255 23.34 -19.31 -21.48
CA GLU A 255 22.27 -19.77 -20.60
C GLU A 255 20.89 -19.13 -20.95
N LEU A 256 20.89 -17.84 -21.28
CA LEU A 256 19.68 -17.13 -21.71
C LEU A 256 19.26 -17.46 -23.15
N ASN A 257 20.21 -17.96 -24.00
CA ASN A 257 20.00 -18.26 -25.40
C ASN A 257 20.44 -19.70 -25.75
N PRO A 258 19.70 -20.73 -25.31
CA PRO A 258 20.12 -22.13 -25.47
C PRO A 258 20.38 -22.56 -26.91
N LYS A 259 19.80 -21.88 -27.91
CA LYS A 259 20.05 -22.12 -29.33
C LYS A 259 21.51 -21.90 -29.70
N LEU A 260 22.22 -20.99 -29.05
CA LEU A 260 23.64 -20.71 -29.30
C LEU A 260 24.55 -21.86 -28.88
N ASN A 261 24.12 -22.77 -28.01
CA ASN A 261 24.88 -23.96 -27.62
C ASN A 261 25.08 -24.94 -28.80
N SER A 262 24.12 -24.96 -29.74
CA SER A 262 24.15 -25.81 -30.92
C SER A 262 24.71 -25.09 -32.15
N THR A 263 24.54 -23.77 -32.22
CA THR A 263 24.93 -22.91 -33.32
C THR A 263 25.50 -21.61 -32.77
N PRO A 264 26.80 -21.56 -32.44
CA PRO A 264 27.40 -20.41 -31.74
C PRO A 264 27.58 -19.15 -32.63
N ASN A 265 27.21 -19.22 -33.89
CA ASN A 265 27.24 -18.07 -34.80
C ASN A 265 25.98 -17.24 -34.64
N ILE A 266 26.16 -15.92 -34.56
CA ILE A 266 25.08 -14.93 -34.54
C ILE A 266 24.98 -14.25 -35.93
N TYR A 267 23.78 -13.86 -36.32
CA TYR A 267 23.50 -13.21 -37.58
C TYR A 267 22.88 -11.84 -37.38
N VAL A 268 23.14 -10.92 -38.29
CA VAL A 268 22.52 -9.57 -38.27
C VAL A 268 20.99 -9.70 -38.32
N GLY A 269 20.31 -9.03 -37.38
CA GLY A 269 18.86 -9.11 -37.21
C GLY A 269 18.41 -10.23 -36.28
N GLU A 270 19.31 -11.08 -35.78
CA GLU A 270 18.97 -12.10 -34.79
C GLU A 270 18.70 -11.46 -33.45
N GLU A 271 17.67 -11.96 -32.74
CA GLU A 271 17.29 -11.49 -31.41
C GLU A 271 17.93 -12.38 -30.33
N LEU A 272 18.69 -11.75 -29.45
CA LEU A 272 19.33 -12.37 -28.30
C LEU A 272 18.69 -11.89 -27.00
N THR A 273 18.38 -12.79 -26.10
CA THR A 273 17.97 -12.46 -24.73
C THR A 273 19.20 -12.09 -23.91
N VAL A 274 19.19 -10.90 -23.34
CA VAL A 274 20.27 -10.37 -22.50
C VAL A 274 19.73 -9.92 -21.15
N ARG A 275 20.60 -9.74 -20.15
CA ARG A 275 20.26 -9.06 -18.90
C ARG A 275 20.61 -7.59 -19.04
N GLN A 276 19.68 -6.74 -18.63
CA GLN A 276 19.90 -5.29 -18.58
C GLN A 276 19.53 -4.78 -17.21
N THR A 277 20.39 -3.94 -16.63
CA THR A 277 20.01 -3.19 -15.43
C THR A 277 19.10 -2.03 -15.83
N LYS A 278 17.87 -2.06 -15.35
CA LYS A 278 16.90 -0.99 -15.54
C LYS A 278 16.82 -0.16 -14.25
N PRO A 279 17.02 1.16 -14.31
CA PRO A 279 16.77 2.02 -13.14
C PRO A 279 15.35 1.85 -12.63
N LEU A 280 15.19 1.86 -11.29
CA LEU A 280 13.86 1.78 -10.66
C LEU A 280 13.11 3.11 -10.76
N ILE A 281 13.85 4.22 -10.82
CA ILE A 281 13.33 5.59 -10.99
C ILE A 281 14.18 6.27 -12.03
N ASN A 282 13.57 6.85 -13.05
CA ASN A 282 14.24 7.68 -14.03
C ASN A 282 14.00 9.16 -13.70
N VAL A 283 15.07 9.84 -13.27
CA VAL A 283 15.05 11.27 -12.99
C VAL A 283 15.13 12.03 -14.30
N LYS A 284 14.12 12.85 -14.58
CA LYS A 284 14.05 13.73 -15.73
C LYS A 284 14.37 15.15 -15.28
N ALA A 285 15.54 15.66 -15.69
CA ALA A 285 15.95 17.04 -15.50
C ALA A 285 15.72 17.83 -16.80
N THR A 286 14.89 18.85 -16.74
CA THR A 286 14.56 19.73 -17.86
C THR A 286 15.21 21.09 -17.59
N VAL A 287 16.17 21.46 -18.44
CA VAL A 287 16.90 22.72 -18.39
C VAL A 287 16.33 23.67 -19.42
N THR A 288 15.93 24.87 -19.00
CA THR A 288 15.44 25.90 -19.90
C THR A 288 16.49 27.01 -20.02
N THR A 289 17.01 27.23 -21.24
CA THR A 289 17.99 28.29 -21.54
C THR A 289 17.41 29.25 -22.55
N THR A 290 17.83 30.52 -22.47
CA THR A 290 17.51 31.55 -23.47
C THR A 290 18.77 32.11 -24.05
N GLU A 291 18.94 31.92 -25.36
CA GLU A 291 20.13 32.34 -26.09
C GLU A 291 19.75 33.38 -27.13
N THR A 292 20.72 34.23 -27.49
CA THR A 292 20.56 35.18 -28.58
C THR A 292 21.22 34.62 -29.84
N GLU A 293 20.43 34.39 -30.85
CA GLU A 293 20.89 33.89 -32.16
C GLU A 293 20.82 34.99 -33.22
N THR A 294 21.71 34.89 -34.21
CA THR A 294 21.76 35.83 -35.35
C THR A 294 20.78 35.36 -36.41
N ILE A 295 19.94 36.30 -36.90
CA ILE A 295 19.14 36.12 -38.12
C ILE A 295 19.98 36.66 -39.27
N PRO A 296 20.51 35.81 -40.18
CA PRO A 296 21.35 36.28 -41.27
C PRO A 296 20.57 37.16 -42.23
N LYS A 297 21.21 38.20 -42.70
CA LYS A 297 20.63 39.06 -43.75
C LYS A 297 20.47 38.27 -45.04
N GLU A 298 19.40 38.51 -45.76
CA GLU A 298 19.20 38.03 -47.13
C GLU A 298 19.81 39.00 -48.12
N THR A 299 20.37 38.50 -49.27
CA THR A 299 20.81 39.35 -50.40
C THR A 299 19.83 39.18 -51.53
N GLU A 300 19.25 40.32 -51.94
CA GLU A 300 18.32 40.42 -53.08
C GLU A 300 19.10 41.06 -54.27
N TYR A 301 18.99 40.45 -55.44
CA TYR A 301 19.62 40.96 -56.65
C TYR A 301 18.57 41.68 -57.54
N GLN A 302 18.82 42.94 -57.83
CA GLN A 302 18.02 43.72 -58.79
C GLN A 302 18.82 43.86 -60.10
N TYR A 303 18.15 43.63 -61.20
CA TYR A 303 18.77 43.60 -62.51
C TYR A 303 18.48 44.88 -63.28
N ASP A 304 19.55 45.52 -63.88
CA ASP A 304 19.47 46.75 -64.70
C ASP A 304 20.01 46.46 -66.11
N ASN A 305 19.15 46.45 -67.10
CA ASN A 305 19.48 46.19 -68.51
C ASN A 305 20.17 47.39 -69.20
N THR A 306 20.30 48.52 -68.50
CA THR A 306 21.04 49.67 -69.02
C THR A 306 22.53 49.66 -68.63
N LYS A 307 22.95 48.74 -67.76
CA LYS A 307 24.30 48.60 -67.24
C LYS A 307 24.99 47.38 -67.82
N SER A 308 26.30 47.46 -67.96
CA SER A 308 27.11 46.32 -68.44
C SER A 308 27.07 45.15 -67.47
N LYS A 309 27.26 43.90 -67.98
CA LYS A 309 27.27 42.65 -67.18
C LYS A 309 28.31 42.65 -66.02
N SER A 310 29.35 43.49 -66.14
CA SER A 310 30.33 43.68 -65.08
C SER A 310 29.91 44.65 -63.98
N TYR A 311 28.79 45.34 -64.15
CA TYR A 311 28.34 46.31 -63.15
C TYR A 311 27.72 45.58 -61.96
N ARG A 312 28.27 45.88 -60.77
CA ARG A 312 27.75 45.38 -59.50
C ARG A 312 27.85 46.50 -58.47
N LYS A 313 26.73 46.86 -57.84
CA LYS A 313 26.73 47.90 -56.81
C LYS A 313 25.74 47.52 -55.71
N VAL A 314 26.19 47.63 -54.46
CA VAL A 314 25.31 47.55 -53.30
C VAL A 314 24.49 48.85 -53.25
N VAL A 315 23.16 48.75 -53.44
CA VAL A 315 22.25 49.91 -53.38
C VAL A 315 21.60 50.04 -52.00
N GLN A 316 21.52 48.98 -51.24
CA GLN A 316 21.13 48.98 -49.87
C GLN A 316 22.04 48.02 -49.09
N GLN A 317 22.69 48.54 -48.04
CA GLN A 317 23.50 47.75 -47.14
C GLN A 317 22.61 46.91 -46.24
N GLY A 318 22.80 45.60 -46.22
CA GLY A 318 22.13 44.70 -45.31
C GLY A 318 22.76 44.68 -43.92
N SER A 319 21.99 44.29 -42.95
CA SER A 319 22.48 43.98 -41.59
C SER A 319 21.77 42.77 -41.01
N ASP A 320 22.48 41.94 -40.29
CA ASP A 320 21.91 40.81 -39.59
C ASP A 320 20.95 41.28 -38.48
N GLY A 321 19.89 40.51 -38.30
CA GLY A 321 18.96 40.63 -37.19
C GLY A 321 19.41 39.78 -36.01
N THR A 322 18.66 39.84 -34.94
CA THR A 322 18.85 39.00 -33.75
C THR A 322 17.55 38.51 -33.24
N GLN A 323 17.49 37.26 -32.80
CA GLN A 323 16.34 36.65 -32.11
C GLN A 323 16.79 36.07 -30.80
N GLN A 324 15.87 36.06 -29.82
CA GLN A 324 16.01 35.27 -28.64
C GLN A 324 15.32 33.91 -28.89
N VAL A 325 16.05 32.82 -28.63
CA VAL A 325 15.55 31.45 -28.74
C VAL A 325 15.56 30.83 -27.36
N THR A 326 14.43 30.35 -26.92
CA THR A 326 14.33 29.56 -25.69
C THR A 326 14.43 28.09 -26.06
N LYS A 327 15.44 27.42 -25.51
CA LYS A 327 15.69 25.97 -25.69
C LYS A 327 15.31 25.23 -24.43
N GLU A 328 14.76 24.05 -24.62
CA GLU A 328 14.50 23.06 -23.56
C GLU A 328 15.38 21.85 -23.83
N THR A 329 16.28 21.56 -22.88
CA THR A 329 17.19 20.43 -22.92
C THR A 329 16.78 19.44 -21.85
N VAL A 330 16.45 18.22 -22.24
CA VAL A 330 15.99 17.14 -21.34
C VAL A 330 17.11 16.15 -21.10
N TYR A 331 17.36 15.85 -19.84
CA TYR A 331 18.28 14.80 -19.40
C TYR A 331 17.49 13.71 -18.67
N ILE A 332 17.81 12.46 -18.96
CA ILE A 332 17.32 11.30 -18.22
C ILE A 332 18.49 10.64 -17.50
N ASN A 333 18.41 10.56 -16.17
CA ASN A 333 19.50 10.06 -15.32
C ASN A 333 20.88 10.69 -15.66
N GLY A 334 20.89 12.01 -15.88
CA GLY A 334 22.10 12.77 -16.21
C GLY A 334 22.59 12.62 -17.66
N THR A 335 21.93 11.81 -18.50
CA THR A 335 22.27 11.65 -19.92
C THR A 335 21.35 12.51 -20.77
N LEU A 336 21.91 13.23 -21.75
CA LEU A 336 21.14 14.03 -22.71
C LEU A 336 20.17 13.11 -23.50
N ASP A 337 18.88 13.42 -23.40
CA ASP A 337 17.82 12.71 -24.11
C ASP A 337 17.36 13.50 -25.33
N SER A 338 17.02 14.77 -25.16
CA SER A 338 16.52 15.61 -26.24
C SER A 338 16.80 17.09 -26.01
N GLU A 339 16.88 17.86 -27.10
CA GLU A 339 17.00 19.31 -27.12
C GLU A 339 16.02 19.87 -28.15
N ASN A 340 15.19 20.81 -27.73
CA ASN A 340 14.16 21.39 -28.60
C ASN A 340 14.09 22.91 -28.43
N ASN A 341 13.87 23.63 -29.52
CA ASN A 341 13.51 25.03 -29.47
C ASN A 341 12.02 25.16 -29.12
N VAL A 342 11.74 25.76 -27.98
CA VAL A 342 10.35 25.91 -27.46
C VAL A 342 9.70 27.18 -27.98
N SER A 343 10.48 28.28 -28.07
CA SER A 343 10.00 29.56 -28.59
C SER A 343 11.15 30.39 -29.19
N SER A 344 10.80 31.24 -30.13
CA SER A 344 11.72 32.27 -30.64
C SER A 344 10.98 33.61 -30.74
N SER A 345 11.66 34.70 -30.41
CA SER A 345 11.16 36.05 -30.58
C SER A 345 12.23 36.93 -31.22
N THR A 346 11.86 37.62 -32.30
CA THR A 346 12.76 38.55 -32.97
C THR A 346 12.99 39.79 -32.10
N VAL A 347 14.22 40.08 -31.76
CA VAL A 347 14.65 41.28 -31.01
C VAL A 347 14.99 42.41 -31.97
N LYS A 348 15.62 42.06 -33.10
CA LYS A 348 15.98 43.00 -34.17
C LYS A 348 15.77 42.29 -35.50
N GLU A 349 15.01 42.91 -36.40
CA GLU A 349 14.81 42.40 -37.75
C GLU A 349 16.10 42.48 -38.57
N ALA A 350 16.33 41.48 -39.43
CA ALA A 350 17.39 41.53 -40.44
C ALA A 350 17.00 42.50 -41.55
N VAL A 351 17.95 43.28 -41.97
CA VAL A 351 17.78 44.19 -43.13
C VAL A 351 18.41 43.53 -44.36
N LYS A 352 17.61 43.38 -45.42
CA LYS A 352 18.08 42.82 -46.70
C LYS A 352 19.14 43.66 -47.33
N GLU A 353 20.19 43.04 -47.86
CA GLU A 353 21.16 43.68 -48.77
C GLU A 353 20.61 43.68 -50.20
N ILE A 354 20.55 44.81 -50.88
CA ILE A 354 20.14 44.89 -52.27
C ILE A 354 21.35 45.21 -53.14
N VAL A 355 21.62 44.28 -54.07
CA VAL A 355 22.75 44.40 -55.02
C VAL A 355 22.20 44.55 -56.41
N MET A 356 22.51 45.67 -57.07
CA MET A 356 22.18 45.89 -58.46
C MET A 356 23.23 45.27 -59.37
N ILE A 357 22.78 44.49 -60.36
CA ILE A 357 23.60 43.78 -61.34
C ILE A 357 23.20 44.23 -62.75
N GLY A 358 24.18 44.65 -63.57
CA GLY A 358 23.97 44.99 -65.00
C GLY A 358 23.78 43.72 -65.83
N THR A 359 22.89 43.82 -66.86
CA THR A 359 22.56 42.66 -67.75
C THR A 359 22.82 42.94 -69.23
N ASN A 360 23.28 44.16 -69.57
CA ASN A 360 23.55 44.57 -70.95
C ASN A 360 24.96 44.19 -71.43
#